data_40db82a470b9c40578e2b52f6e8791ee
#
_entry.id   40db82a470b9c40578e2b52f6e8791ee
#
_cell.length_a   1.000
_cell.length_b   1.000
_cell.length_c   1.000
_cell.angle_alpha   90.00
_cell.angle_beta   90.00
_cell.angle_gamma   90.00
#
_symmetry.space_group_name_H-M   'P 1'
#
loop_
_entity.id
_entity.type
_entity.pdbx_description
1 polymer ?
#
loop_
_entity_poly.entity_id
_entity_poly.type
_entity_poly.pdbx_seq_one_letter_code
_entity_poly.pdbx_strand_id
1 'polypeptide(L)'
;YKSIIKVGTYVAESIKVAEASKIIENVQRDVNISLVNEFALIFEKLNIDTKEVLDAASTKWNFLNYKPGLVGGHCIGVDPYYLAYKALKKGYSPKVLLNGRKVNNSIPKRIVKSVLKKSKELNLNIKSSKILILGVTFKENCSDIRNSRVIDLIKEFKKICDHVLVHDYYADRDELKKYYNIESVSYTH
;
A
#
# COMPACT_ATOMS: atom_id res chain seq x y z
N TYR A 1 31.98 6.13 7.30
CA TYR A 1 30.92 6.13 6.27
C TYR A 1 31.42 6.67 4.93
N LYS A 2 32.17 7.79 4.90
CA LYS A 2 32.70 8.38 3.64
C LYS A 2 33.53 7.41 2.81
N SER A 3 34.20 6.44 3.41
CA SER A 3 35.02 5.42 2.75
C SER A 3 34.18 4.30 2.10
N ILE A 4 32.91 4.13 2.50
CA ILE A 4 32.05 3.04 2.07
C ILE A 4 30.94 3.55 1.12
N ILE A 5 30.41 4.76 1.38
CA ILE A 5 29.28 5.33 0.63
C ILE A 5 29.81 6.18 -0.54
N LYS A 6 29.77 5.62 -1.75
CA LYS A 6 30.32 6.22 -2.96
C LYS A 6 29.64 7.55 -3.36
N VAL A 7 28.34 7.69 -3.10
CA VAL A 7 27.55 8.90 -3.41
C VAL A 7 27.74 10.04 -2.41
N GLY A 8 28.55 9.80 -1.37
CA GLY A 8 28.84 10.79 -0.34
C GLY A 8 27.92 10.72 0.87
N THR A 9 28.24 11.52 1.87
CA THR A 9 27.49 11.62 3.15
C THR A 9 27.16 13.09 3.41
N TYR A 10 25.95 13.36 3.88
CA TYR A 10 25.53 14.67 4.36
C TYR A 10 25.55 14.70 5.89
N VAL A 11 26.17 15.71 6.46
CA VAL A 11 26.18 15.92 7.92
C VAL A 11 25.06 16.91 8.25
N ALA A 12 24.02 16.41 8.92
CA ALA A 12 22.93 17.27 9.37
C ALA A 12 23.36 18.14 10.56
N GLU A 13 22.83 19.36 10.65
CA GLU A 13 23.16 20.32 11.72
C GLU A 13 22.77 19.83 13.11
N SER A 14 21.79 18.94 13.21
CA SER A 14 21.37 18.31 14.47
C SER A 14 20.74 16.96 14.24
N ILE A 15 20.67 16.16 15.32
CA ILE A 15 19.96 14.87 15.33
C ILE A 15 18.50 15.05 14.91
N LYS A 16 17.83 16.11 15.37
CA LYS A 16 16.43 16.40 14.99
C LYS A 16 16.25 16.62 13.50
N VAL A 17 17.19 17.30 12.85
CA VAL A 17 17.16 17.52 11.39
C VAL A 17 17.38 16.20 10.67
N ALA A 18 18.31 15.36 11.11
CA ALA A 18 18.57 14.05 10.53
C ALA A 18 17.35 13.12 10.64
N GLU A 19 16.73 13.05 11.81
CA GLU A 19 15.48 12.27 12.03
C GLU A 19 14.34 12.80 11.17
N ALA A 20 14.12 14.10 11.13
CA ALA A 20 13.07 14.72 10.34
C ALA A 20 13.27 14.46 8.84
N SER A 21 14.49 14.55 8.32
CA SER A 21 14.79 14.28 6.91
C SER A 21 14.44 12.84 6.51
N LYS A 22 14.67 11.86 7.40
CA LYS A 22 14.28 10.47 7.14
C LYS A 22 12.76 10.29 7.15
N ILE A 23 12.08 10.91 8.09
CA ILE A 23 10.62 10.83 8.19
C ILE A 23 9.94 11.45 6.97
N ILE A 24 10.37 12.63 6.52
CA ILE A 24 9.72 13.31 5.38
C ILE A 24 9.87 12.54 4.06
N GLU A 25 10.97 11.79 3.87
CA GLU A 25 11.12 10.92 2.70
C GLU A 25 9.99 9.88 2.61
N ASN A 26 9.69 9.21 3.73
CA ASN A 26 8.63 8.21 3.79
C ASN A 26 7.23 8.84 3.74
N VAL A 27 7.03 9.97 4.42
CA VAL A 27 5.76 10.72 4.42
C VAL A 27 5.44 11.24 3.03
N GLN A 28 6.42 11.80 2.31
CA GLN A 28 6.23 12.26 0.93
C GLN A 28 5.76 11.11 0.03
N ARG A 29 6.39 9.94 0.15
CA ARG A 29 6.00 8.74 -0.62
C ARG A 29 4.58 8.31 -0.31
N ASP A 30 4.21 8.25 0.96
CA ASP A 30 2.86 7.89 1.41
C ASP A 30 1.80 8.86 0.86
N VAL A 31 2.04 10.16 0.95
CA VAL A 31 1.12 11.20 0.46
C VAL A 31 0.99 11.15 -1.06
N ASN A 32 2.09 10.98 -1.79
CA ASN A 32 2.06 10.88 -3.24
C ASN A 32 1.29 9.63 -3.71
N ILE A 33 1.49 8.48 -3.04
CA ILE A 33 0.70 7.28 -3.36
C ILE A 33 -0.78 7.51 -3.02
N SER A 34 -1.10 8.20 -1.90
CA SER A 34 -2.48 8.50 -1.57
C SER A 34 -3.17 9.38 -2.61
N LEU A 35 -2.44 10.36 -3.15
CA LEU A 35 -2.93 11.23 -4.23
C LEU A 35 -3.23 10.42 -5.49
N VAL A 36 -2.33 9.54 -5.91
CA VAL A 36 -2.52 8.69 -7.10
C VAL A 36 -3.63 7.66 -6.87
N ASN A 37 -3.76 7.12 -5.65
CA ASN A 37 -4.90 6.28 -5.28
C ASN A 37 -6.22 7.06 -5.40
N GLU A 38 -6.27 8.31 -4.97
CA GLU A 38 -7.45 9.16 -5.09
C GLU A 38 -7.78 9.47 -6.55
N PHE A 39 -6.77 9.75 -7.39
CA PHE A 39 -6.96 9.90 -8.83
C PHE A 39 -7.58 8.65 -9.45
N ALA A 40 -7.12 7.46 -9.12
CA ALA A 40 -7.71 6.22 -9.61
C ALA A 40 -9.20 6.09 -9.26
N LEU A 41 -9.58 6.53 -8.05
CA LEU A 41 -10.98 6.53 -7.62
C LEU A 41 -11.85 7.58 -8.36
N ILE A 42 -11.27 8.73 -8.67
CA ILE A 42 -11.93 9.79 -9.46
C ILE A 42 -12.12 9.29 -10.90
N PHE A 43 -11.06 8.75 -11.51
CA PHE A 43 -11.09 8.28 -12.90
C PHE A 43 -12.04 7.09 -13.09
N GLU A 44 -12.13 6.19 -12.10
CA GLU A 44 -13.16 5.15 -12.09
C GLU A 44 -14.58 5.74 -12.19
N LYS A 45 -14.85 6.85 -11.50
CA LYS A 45 -16.15 7.54 -11.56
C LYS A 45 -16.42 8.26 -12.89
N LEU A 46 -15.35 8.71 -13.52
CA LEU A 46 -15.41 9.41 -14.80
C LEU A 46 -15.36 8.45 -16.00
N ASN A 47 -15.22 7.13 -15.76
CA ASN A 47 -14.99 6.10 -16.79
C ASN A 47 -13.74 6.39 -17.65
N ILE A 48 -12.67 6.85 -16.99
CA ILE A 48 -11.37 7.12 -17.61
C ILE A 48 -10.37 6.04 -17.12
N ASP A 49 -9.57 5.50 -18.03
CA ASP A 49 -8.53 4.54 -17.66
C ASP A 49 -7.38 5.25 -16.91
N THR A 50 -7.16 4.85 -15.67
CA THR A 50 -6.12 5.44 -14.81
C THR A 50 -4.72 5.23 -15.38
N LYS A 51 -4.47 4.06 -15.98
CA LYS A 51 -3.15 3.74 -16.53
C LYS A 51 -2.83 4.64 -17.72
N GLU A 52 -3.77 4.82 -18.64
CA GLU A 52 -3.59 5.71 -19.80
C GLU A 52 -3.29 7.16 -19.38
N VAL A 53 -4.01 7.66 -18.36
CA VAL A 53 -3.76 9.01 -17.82
C VAL A 53 -2.36 9.13 -17.22
N LEU A 54 -1.95 8.14 -16.41
CA LEU A 54 -0.62 8.15 -15.79
C LEU A 54 0.49 7.99 -16.82
N ASP A 55 0.32 7.14 -17.82
CA ASP A 55 1.28 6.97 -18.92
C ASP A 55 1.42 8.28 -19.71
N ALA A 56 0.33 8.95 -20.03
CA ALA A 56 0.37 10.26 -20.71
C ALA A 56 1.05 11.34 -19.84
N ALA A 57 0.71 11.40 -18.53
CA ALA A 57 1.33 12.36 -17.61
C ALA A 57 2.83 12.12 -17.45
N SER A 58 3.26 10.85 -17.47
CA SER A 58 4.67 10.46 -17.31
C SER A 58 5.59 10.91 -18.44
N THR A 59 5.04 11.36 -19.57
CA THR A 59 5.82 11.98 -20.65
C THR A 59 6.41 13.34 -20.27
N LYS A 60 5.92 13.95 -19.19
CA LYS A 60 6.45 15.21 -18.66
C LYS A 60 7.64 14.96 -17.75
N TRP A 61 8.73 15.66 -17.98
CA TRP A 61 10.00 15.49 -17.24
C TRP A 61 9.90 15.70 -15.72
N ASN A 62 8.95 16.50 -15.27
CA ASN A 62 8.74 16.84 -13.86
C ASN A 62 7.62 16.04 -13.20
N PHE A 63 7.01 15.07 -13.90
CA PHE A 63 5.98 14.23 -13.32
C PHE A 63 6.59 13.11 -12.47
N LEU A 64 6.12 12.96 -11.25
CA LEU A 64 6.57 11.90 -10.35
C LEU A 64 5.75 10.63 -10.57
N ASN A 65 6.38 9.59 -11.10
CA ASN A 65 5.76 8.32 -11.49
C ASN A 65 5.40 7.44 -10.29
N TYR A 66 4.38 7.84 -9.53
CA TYR A 66 3.74 6.97 -8.54
C TYR A 66 2.58 6.19 -9.17
N LYS A 67 2.35 4.98 -8.66
CA LYS A 67 1.24 4.11 -9.10
C LYS A 67 0.25 3.90 -7.96
N PRO A 68 -1.05 3.70 -8.27
CA PRO A 68 -2.02 3.30 -7.27
C PRO A 68 -1.64 1.96 -6.66
N GLY A 69 -1.89 1.79 -5.36
CA GLY A 69 -1.59 0.52 -4.71
C GLY A 69 -1.79 0.54 -3.20
N LEU A 70 -1.53 -0.62 -2.61
CA LEU A 70 -1.54 -0.82 -1.17
C LEU A 70 -0.26 -0.25 -0.55
N VAL A 71 -0.40 0.48 0.55
CA VAL A 71 0.73 1.10 1.26
C VAL A 71 0.86 0.50 2.64
N GLY A 72 1.73 -0.48 2.77
CA GLY A 72 2.08 -1.17 4.00
C GLY A 72 3.55 -1.02 4.39
N GLY A 73 4.04 -1.97 5.19
CA GLY A 73 5.42 -2.04 5.66
C GLY A 73 5.70 -1.19 6.90
N HIS A 74 6.96 -1.25 7.37
CA HIS A 74 7.36 -0.70 8.66
C HIS A 74 7.57 0.81 8.68
N CYS A 75 7.82 1.41 7.52
CA CYS A 75 8.19 2.82 7.40
C CYS A 75 7.09 3.65 6.75
N ILE A 76 6.79 3.40 5.47
CA ILE A 76 5.87 4.26 4.69
C ILE A 76 4.47 4.31 5.31
N GLY A 77 3.97 3.17 5.80
CA GLY A 77 2.66 3.09 6.45
C GLY A 77 2.62 3.55 7.91
N VAL A 78 3.76 3.82 8.53
CA VAL A 78 3.91 4.07 9.98
C VAL A 78 4.45 5.46 10.30
N ASP A 79 5.51 5.91 9.62
CA ASP A 79 6.15 7.20 9.89
C ASP A 79 5.21 8.41 9.84
N PRO A 80 4.19 8.45 8.94
CA PRO A 80 3.20 9.52 8.97
C PRO A 80 2.47 9.66 10.31
N TYR A 81 2.22 8.55 11.01
CA TYR A 81 1.58 8.58 12.33
C TYR A 81 2.51 9.10 13.42
N TYR A 82 3.81 8.76 13.38
CA TYR A 82 4.78 9.31 14.33
C TYR A 82 4.91 10.82 14.17
N LEU A 83 5.01 11.30 12.93
CA LEU A 83 5.07 12.73 12.66
C LEU A 83 3.77 13.44 13.06
N ALA A 84 2.61 12.85 12.74
CA ALA A 84 1.32 13.38 13.11
C ALA A 84 1.15 13.46 14.63
N TYR A 85 1.54 12.41 15.37
CA TYR A 85 1.50 12.40 16.83
C TYR A 85 2.36 13.52 17.44
N LYS A 86 3.58 13.70 16.91
CA LYS A 86 4.47 14.77 17.37
C LYS A 86 3.91 16.17 17.10
N ALA A 87 3.30 16.36 15.92
CA ALA A 87 2.65 17.60 15.54
C ALA A 87 1.45 17.92 16.44
N LEU A 88 0.58 16.92 16.68
CA LEU A 88 -0.60 17.06 17.56
C LEU A 88 -0.19 17.43 18.98
N LYS A 89 0.87 16.83 19.52
CA LYS A 89 1.43 17.22 20.84
C LYS A 89 1.93 18.67 20.89
N LYS A 90 2.20 19.28 19.75
CA LYS A 90 2.60 20.68 19.62
C LYS A 90 1.44 21.60 19.19
N GLY A 91 0.20 21.10 19.22
CA GLY A 91 -1.00 21.87 18.89
C GLY A 91 -1.29 22.02 17.39
N TYR A 92 -0.57 21.30 16.53
CA TYR A 92 -0.78 21.34 15.07
C TYR A 92 -1.42 20.05 14.55
N SER A 93 -2.56 20.19 13.85
CA SER A 93 -3.25 19.06 13.19
C SER A 93 -2.78 18.89 11.74
N PRO A 94 -2.00 17.85 11.41
CA PRO A 94 -1.43 17.66 10.07
C PRO A 94 -2.45 17.04 9.11
N LYS A 95 -3.36 17.85 8.57
CA LYS A 95 -4.52 17.43 7.76
C LYS A 95 -4.11 16.60 6.53
N VAL A 96 -3.09 17.04 5.79
CA VAL A 96 -2.64 16.35 4.56
C VAL A 96 -2.18 14.92 4.88
N LEU A 97 -1.34 14.76 5.90
CA LEU A 97 -0.83 13.44 6.32
C LEU A 97 -1.97 12.52 6.73
N LEU A 98 -2.85 13.01 7.61
CA LEU A 98 -3.93 12.20 8.15
C LEU A 98 -4.98 11.83 7.09
N ASN A 99 -5.29 12.73 6.16
CA ASN A 99 -6.21 12.43 5.07
C ASN A 99 -5.57 11.50 4.04
N GLY A 100 -4.29 11.67 3.70
CA GLY A 100 -3.56 10.71 2.86
C GLY A 100 -3.61 9.30 3.46
N ARG A 101 -3.36 9.16 4.77
CA ARG A 101 -3.49 7.86 5.45
C ARG A 101 -4.92 7.29 5.40
N LYS A 102 -5.97 8.11 5.51
CA LYS A 102 -7.37 7.66 5.36
C LYS A 102 -7.61 7.10 3.95
N VAL A 103 -7.12 7.76 2.90
CA VAL A 103 -7.23 7.27 1.52
C VAL A 103 -6.52 5.93 1.42
N ASN A 104 -5.22 5.84 1.75
CA ASN A 104 -4.43 4.61 1.63
C ASN A 104 -5.03 3.44 2.43
N ASN A 105 -5.49 3.68 3.65
CA ASN A 105 -6.14 2.66 4.49
C ASN A 105 -7.49 2.18 3.93
N SER A 106 -8.15 2.98 3.08
CA SER A 106 -9.43 2.62 2.48
C SER A 106 -9.31 1.69 1.27
N ILE A 107 -8.12 1.61 0.65
CA ILE A 107 -7.90 0.91 -0.63
C ILE A 107 -8.26 -0.58 -0.57
N PRO A 108 -7.89 -1.38 0.45
CA PRO A 108 -8.29 -2.79 0.50
C PRO A 108 -9.80 -2.98 0.36
N LYS A 109 -10.58 -2.20 1.13
CA LYS A 109 -12.04 -2.26 1.08
C LYS A 109 -12.62 -1.79 -0.26
N ARG A 110 -11.98 -0.82 -0.91
CA ARG A 110 -12.40 -0.33 -2.22
C ARG A 110 -12.16 -1.34 -3.33
N ILE A 111 -11.00 -2.04 -3.30
CA ILE A 111 -10.70 -3.15 -4.22
C ILE A 111 -11.81 -4.22 -4.14
N VAL A 112 -12.17 -4.63 -2.93
CA VAL A 112 -13.25 -5.61 -2.72
C VAL A 112 -14.59 -5.12 -3.28
N LYS A 113 -14.92 -3.83 -3.10
CA LYS A 113 -16.13 -3.24 -3.68
C LYS A 113 -16.12 -3.24 -5.21
N SER A 114 -14.97 -2.92 -5.83
CA SER A 114 -14.84 -2.94 -7.29
C SER A 114 -14.97 -4.37 -7.84
N VAL A 115 -14.36 -5.37 -7.16
CA VAL A 115 -14.53 -6.79 -7.52
C VAL A 115 -16.00 -7.22 -7.39
N LEU A 116 -16.69 -6.84 -6.31
CA LEU A 116 -18.11 -7.13 -6.14
C LEU A 116 -18.98 -6.49 -7.22
N LYS A 117 -18.67 -5.26 -7.62
CA LYS A 117 -19.39 -4.60 -8.71
C LYS A 117 -19.19 -5.39 -10.01
N LYS A 118 -17.94 -5.71 -10.33
CA LYS A 118 -17.59 -6.45 -11.55
C LYS A 118 -18.17 -7.87 -11.57
N SER A 119 -18.18 -8.57 -10.44
CA SER A 119 -18.81 -9.90 -10.37
C SER A 119 -20.30 -9.87 -10.65
N LYS A 120 -21.03 -8.83 -10.20
CA LYS A 120 -22.43 -8.64 -10.52
C LYS A 120 -22.66 -8.38 -12.01
N GLU A 121 -21.83 -7.54 -12.63
CA GLU A 121 -21.90 -7.27 -14.08
C GLU A 121 -21.69 -8.55 -14.91
N LEU A 122 -20.88 -9.47 -14.41
CA LEU A 122 -20.58 -10.76 -15.04
C LEU A 122 -21.51 -11.91 -14.60
N ASN A 123 -22.53 -11.63 -13.78
CA ASN A 123 -23.42 -12.62 -13.18
C ASN A 123 -22.70 -13.74 -12.40
N LEU A 124 -21.55 -13.42 -11.76
CA LEU A 124 -20.79 -14.35 -10.93
C LEU A 124 -21.24 -14.29 -9.47
N ASN A 125 -21.48 -15.45 -8.88
CA ASN A 125 -21.73 -15.54 -7.44
C ASN A 125 -20.41 -15.53 -6.67
N ILE A 126 -20.01 -14.36 -6.16
CA ILE A 126 -18.75 -14.17 -5.47
C ILE A 126 -18.62 -15.05 -4.21
N LYS A 127 -19.73 -15.34 -3.53
CA LYS A 127 -19.72 -16.12 -2.28
C LYS A 127 -19.21 -17.54 -2.51
N SER A 128 -19.64 -18.19 -3.59
CA SER A 128 -19.23 -19.55 -3.97
C SER A 128 -18.02 -19.59 -4.92
N SER A 129 -17.52 -18.46 -5.36
CA SER A 129 -16.34 -18.37 -6.21
C SER A 129 -15.07 -18.69 -5.44
N LYS A 130 -13.99 -19.02 -6.16
CA LYS A 130 -12.64 -19.13 -5.61
C LYS A 130 -11.87 -17.86 -5.95
N ILE A 131 -11.36 -17.17 -4.93
CA ILE A 131 -10.50 -15.98 -5.09
C ILE A 131 -9.07 -16.39 -4.77
N LEU A 132 -8.16 -16.22 -5.71
CA LEU A 132 -6.73 -16.40 -5.50
C LEU A 132 -6.05 -15.03 -5.42
N ILE A 133 -5.37 -14.78 -4.30
CA ILE A 133 -4.55 -13.57 -4.08
C ILE A 133 -3.10 -13.97 -4.31
N LEU A 134 -2.45 -13.32 -5.27
CA LEU A 134 -1.05 -13.51 -5.62
C LEU A 134 -0.20 -12.39 -4.99
N GLY A 135 0.73 -12.81 -4.11
CA GLY A 135 1.56 -11.90 -3.34
C GLY A 135 0.91 -11.47 -2.01
N VAL A 136 1.63 -11.64 -0.91
CA VAL A 136 1.17 -11.25 0.45
C VAL A 136 2.22 -10.46 1.21
N THR A 137 3.46 -10.41 0.72
CA THR A 137 4.52 -9.61 1.32
C THR A 137 4.27 -8.11 1.12
N PHE A 138 4.93 -7.27 1.92
CA PHE A 138 4.68 -5.83 1.85
C PHE A 138 5.31 -5.15 0.63
N LYS A 139 6.24 -5.80 -0.05
CA LYS A 139 6.87 -5.35 -1.31
C LYS A 139 7.42 -6.54 -2.11
N GLU A 140 7.72 -6.28 -3.37
CA GLU A 140 8.31 -7.27 -4.29
C GLU A 140 9.68 -7.78 -3.80
N ASN A 141 9.97 -9.04 -4.13
CA ASN A 141 11.26 -9.70 -3.85
C ASN A 141 11.68 -9.64 -2.36
N CYS A 142 10.73 -9.80 -1.47
CA CYS A 142 10.93 -9.73 -0.02
C CYS A 142 10.08 -10.81 0.66
N SER A 143 10.60 -11.46 1.69
CA SER A 143 9.86 -12.47 2.47
C SER A 143 9.02 -11.88 3.60
N ASP A 144 9.19 -10.58 3.90
CA ASP A 144 8.56 -9.95 5.07
C ASP A 144 7.07 -9.68 4.86
N ILE A 145 6.25 -10.32 5.68
CA ILE A 145 4.78 -10.21 5.68
C ILE A 145 4.24 -9.18 6.69
N ARG A 146 5.12 -8.64 7.55
CA ARG A 146 4.70 -7.76 8.64
C ARG A 146 4.12 -6.46 8.10
N ASN A 147 2.97 -6.07 8.66
CA ASN A 147 2.25 -4.85 8.27
C ASN A 147 1.91 -4.76 6.76
N SER A 148 1.82 -5.90 6.07
CA SER A 148 1.34 -5.96 4.70
C SER A 148 -0.15 -5.62 4.64
N ARG A 149 -0.53 -4.68 3.77
CA ARG A 149 -1.94 -4.32 3.55
C ARG A 149 -2.73 -5.35 2.76
N VAL A 150 -2.06 -6.32 2.17
CA VAL A 150 -2.71 -7.48 1.56
C VAL A 150 -3.46 -8.30 2.62
N ILE A 151 -2.97 -8.32 3.87
CA ILE A 151 -3.69 -8.96 4.98
C ILE A 151 -5.08 -8.33 5.21
N ASP A 152 -5.17 -7.01 5.12
CA ASP A 152 -6.46 -6.30 5.22
C ASP A 152 -7.37 -6.64 4.03
N LEU A 153 -6.82 -6.75 2.83
CA LEU A 153 -7.53 -7.17 1.63
C LEU A 153 -8.09 -8.60 1.78
N ILE A 154 -7.29 -9.54 2.27
CA ILE A 154 -7.70 -10.92 2.55
C ILE A 154 -8.87 -10.94 3.55
N LYS A 155 -8.77 -10.17 4.65
CA LYS A 155 -9.83 -10.06 5.64
C LYS A 155 -11.13 -9.52 5.05
N GLU A 156 -11.06 -8.53 4.17
CA GLU A 156 -12.26 -8.00 3.51
C GLU A 156 -12.87 -9.00 2.52
N PHE A 157 -12.07 -9.76 1.76
CA PHE A 157 -12.58 -10.82 0.88
C PHE A 157 -13.21 -11.96 1.66
N LYS A 158 -12.63 -12.41 2.79
CA LYS A 158 -13.20 -13.47 3.65
C LYS A 158 -14.58 -13.12 4.22
N LYS A 159 -15.00 -11.85 4.20
CA LYS A 159 -16.36 -11.45 4.61
C LYS A 159 -17.42 -11.75 3.56
N ILE A 160 -17.02 -11.94 2.30
CA ILE A 160 -17.93 -12.01 1.15
C ILE A 160 -17.74 -13.26 0.28
N CYS A 161 -16.67 -14.01 0.50
CA CYS A 161 -16.29 -15.19 -0.26
C CYS A 161 -15.82 -16.29 0.70
N ASP A 162 -16.34 -17.51 0.50
CA ASP A 162 -16.04 -18.65 1.36
C ASP A 162 -14.65 -19.26 1.04
N HIS A 163 -14.14 -19.04 -0.17
CA HIS A 163 -12.90 -19.65 -0.66
C HIS A 163 -11.88 -18.59 -1.09
N VAL A 164 -11.14 -18.05 -0.13
CA VAL A 164 -10.04 -17.10 -0.39
C VAL A 164 -8.71 -17.84 -0.22
N LEU A 165 -8.00 -18.01 -1.30
CA LEU A 165 -6.69 -18.65 -1.37
C LEU A 165 -5.60 -17.59 -1.51
N VAL A 166 -4.44 -17.89 -0.96
CA VAL A 166 -3.27 -16.98 -0.99
C VAL A 166 -2.06 -17.76 -1.51
N HIS A 167 -1.32 -17.18 -2.43
CA HIS A 167 -0.05 -17.70 -2.89
C HIS A 167 1.01 -16.61 -2.89
N ASP A 168 2.18 -16.91 -2.35
CA ASP A 168 3.36 -16.08 -2.43
C ASP A 168 4.61 -16.98 -2.45
N TYR A 169 5.54 -16.66 -3.34
CA TYR A 169 6.75 -17.46 -3.50
C TYR A 169 7.75 -17.20 -2.36
N TYR A 170 7.81 -15.98 -1.84
CA TYR A 170 8.79 -15.56 -0.85
C TYR A 170 8.28 -15.62 0.59
N ALA A 171 6.97 -15.56 0.80
CA ALA A 171 6.39 -15.53 2.13
C ALA A 171 6.55 -16.87 2.86
N ASP A 172 6.97 -16.85 4.10
CA ASP A 172 7.00 -18.01 4.97
C ASP A 172 5.57 -18.44 5.34
N ARG A 173 5.24 -19.73 5.07
CA ARG A 173 3.90 -20.27 5.29
C ARG A 173 3.55 -20.43 6.76
N ASP A 174 4.53 -20.80 7.57
CA ASP A 174 4.34 -21.00 9.00
C ASP A 174 4.12 -19.65 9.69
N GLU A 175 4.83 -18.62 9.27
CA GLU A 175 4.58 -17.25 9.74
C GLU A 175 3.20 -16.74 9.32
N LEU A 176 2.76 -16.97 8.08
CA LEU A 176 1.42 -16.59 7.62
C LEU A 176 0.31 -17.26 8.47
N LYS A 177 0.49 -18.55 8.74
CA LYS A 177 -0.45 -19.30 9.58
C LYS A 177 -0.41 -18.83 11.03
N LYS A 178 0.79 -18.68 11.59
CA LYS A 178 1.02 -18.29 12.99
C LYS A 178 0.49 -16.89 13.31
N TYR A 179 0.81 -15.90 12.49
CA TYR A 179 0.50 -14.49 12.79
C TYR A 179 -0.86 -14.02 12.26
N TYR A 180 -1.34 -14.61 11.17
CA TYR A 180 -2.53 -14.12 10.48
C TYR A 180 -3.62 -15.16 10.26
N ASN A 181 -3.38 -16.42 10.65
CA ASN A 181 -4.29 -17.55 10.39
C ASN A 181 -4.67 -17.67 8.90
N ILE A 182 -3.66 -17.54 8.04
CA ILE A 182 -3.78 -17.64 6.59
C ILE A 182 -3.03 -18.88 6.13
N GLU A 183 -3.74 -19.77 5.42
CA GLU A 183 -3.13 -20.90 4.73
C GLU A 183 -2.77 -20.49 3.31
N SER A 184 -1.48 -20.62 2.97
CA SER A 184 -1.02 -20.38 1.61
C SER A 184 -1.05 -21.66 0.80
N VAL A 185 -1.49 -21.57 -0.45
CA VAL A 185 -1.47 -22.68 -1.39
C VAL A 185 -0.17 -22.71 -2.18
N SER A 186 0.30 -23.93 -2.53
CA SER A 186 1.39 -24.08 -3.48
C SER A 186 0.82 -23.97 -4.90
N TYR A 187 1.41 -23.12 -5.73
CA TYR A 187 1.14 -23.12 -7.16
C TYR A 187 2.11 -24.14 -7.78
N THR A 188 1.77 -25.42 -7.66
CA THR A 188 2.43 -26.48 -8.42
C THR A 188 1.58 -26.76 -9.63
N HIS A 189 2.17 -26.64 -10.80
CA HIS A 189 1.60 -27.08 -12.06
C HIS A 189 1.36 -28.60 -12.05
#